data_11f52a8e743c04cf8cdc7fd05282976a
#
_entry.id   11f52a8e743c04cf8cdc7fd05282976a
#
_cell.length_a   1.000
_cell.length_b   1.000
_cell.length_c   1.000
_cell.angle_alpha   90.00
_cell.angle_beta   90.00
_cell.angle_gamma   90.00
#
_symmetry.space_group_name_H-M   'P 1'
#
loop_
_entity.id
_entity.type
_entity.pdbx_description
1 polymer ?
#
loop_
_entity_poly.entity_id
_entity_poly.type
_entity_poly.pdbx_seq_one_letter_code
_entity_poly.pdbx_strand_id
1 'polypeptide(L)'
;LKGQILKPRQLNLMALILIILQACCSEKKALSEIFDHINEELEAEECSRAILVGHNAFFDLGFLKAATLRANLKSPFHQFSTIDTVSLSALYCGETVLAKAISKMDIEWDNNEAHSALYDTQKTSELFCQIFNSHKFELND
;
A
#
# COMPACT_ATOMS: atom_id res chain seq x y z
N LEU A 1 11.24 0.28 -12.45
CA LEU A 1 9.83 0.66 -12.70
C LEU A 1 9.73 1.16 -14.15
N LYS A 2 9.75 0.24 -15.11
CA LYS A 2 9.59 0.56 -16.53
C LYS A 2 8.15 0.97 -16.79
N GLY A 3 7.88 2.26 -17.01
CA GLY A 3 6.73 2.81 -17.75
C GLY A 3 5.32 2.25 -17.49
N GLN A 4 5.09 1.51 -16.42
CA GLN A 4 3.81 0.90 -16.11
C GLN A 4 2.92 1.90 -15.39
N ILE A 5 1.80 2.24 -16.02
CA ILE A 5 0.65 2.82 -15.35
C ILE A 5 0.22 1.82 -14.27
N LEU A 6 0.30 2.20 -13.01
CA LEU A 6 -0.22 1.37 -11.91
C LEU A 6 -1.72 1.14 -12.13
N LYS A 7 -2.07 -0.11 -12.42
CA LYS A 7 -3.46 -0.49 -12.69
C LYS A 7 -4.21 -0.68 -11.37
N PRO A 8 -5.54 -0.43 -11.33
CA PRO A 8 -6.40 -0.65 -10.16
C PRO A 8 -6.36 -2.07 -9.57
N ARG A 9 -5.86 -3.07 -10.30
CA ARG A 9 -5.67 -4.45 -9.80
C ARG A 9 -4.73 -4.53 -8.59
N GLN A 10 -3.74 -3.65 -8.49
CA GLN A 10 -2.81 -3.59 -7.35
C GLN A 10 -3.47 -2.96 -6.11
N LEU A 11 -4.55 -2.20 -6.28
CA LEU A 11 -5.39 -1.64 -5.21
C LEU A 11 -6.23 -2.71 -4.51
N ASN A 12 -6.65 -3.75 -5.22
CA ASN A 12 -7.47 -4.83 -4.67
C ASN A 12 -6.72 -5.73 -3.68
N LEU A 13 -5.39 -5.75 -3.70
CA LEU A 13 -4.60 -6.56 -2.77
C LEU A 13 -4.78 -6.11 -1.32
N MET A 14 -4.85 -4.80 -1.06
CA MET A 14 -5.04 -4.29 0.30
C MET A 14 -6.47 -4.54 0.83
N ALA A 15 -7.49 -4.44 -0.03
CA ALA A 15 -8.85 -4.84 0.33
C ALA A 15 -8.95 -6.35 0.64
N LEU A 16 -8.26 -7.18 -0.15
CA LEU A 16 -8.17 -8.62 0.07
C LEU A 16 -7.48 -8.94 1.40
N ILE A 17 -6.39 -8.24 1.74
CA ILE A 17 -5.67 -8.37 3.01
C ILE A 17 -6.62 -8.18 4.19
N LEU A 18 -7.45 -7.13 4.19
CA LEU A 18 -8.37 -6.84 5.26
C LEU A 18 -9.50 -7.89 5.36
N ILE A 19 -10.01 -8.39 4.23
CA ILE A 19 -11.01 -9.46 4.20
C ILE A 19 -10.41 -10.75 4.78
N ILE A 20 -9.17 -11.11 4.41
CA ILE A 20 -8.46 -12.27 4.94
C ILE A 20 -8.24 -12.13 6.44
N LEU A 21 -7.82 -10.96 6.92
CA LEU A 21 -7.62 -10.69 8.35
C LEU A 21 -8.91 -10.82 9.17
N GLN A 22 -10.06 -10.44 8.62
CA GLN A 22 -11.37 -10.60 9.26
C GLN A 22 -11.87 -12.04 9.28
N ALA A 23 -11.50 -12.83 8.27
CA ALA A 23 -11.94 -14.22 8.09
C ALA A 23 -11.01 -15.26 8.75
N CYS A 24 -9.76 -14.90 9.04
CA CYS A 24 -8.75 -15.84 9.50
C CYS A 24 -8.74 -16.04 11.02
N CYS A 25 -8.65 -17.30 11.43
CA CYS A 25 -8.61 -17.70 12.85
C CYS A 25 -7.27 -17.45 13.53
N SER A 26 -6.17 -17.13 12.79
CA SER A 26 -4.86 -16.87 13.35
C SER A 26 -4.04 -15.88 12.51
N GLU A 27 -3.22 -15.07 13.19
CA GLU A 27 -2.27 -14.13 12.58
C GLU A 27 -1.36 -14.81 11.54
N LYS A 28 -0.83 -15.99 11.88
CA LYS A 28 0.05 -16.74 11.00
C LYS A 28 -0.62 -17.12 9.69
N LYS A 29 -1.86 -17.62 9.75
CA LYS A 29 -2.61 -18.03 8.56
C LYS A 29 -2.90 -16.83 7.68
N ALA A 30 -3.37 -15.73 8.26
CA ALA A 30 -3.64 -14.49 7.53
C ALA A 30 -2.39 -13.95 6.83
N LEU A 31 -1.25 -13.87 7.55
CA LEU A 31 0.01 -13.43 6.95
C LEU A 31 0.49 -14.35 5.84
N SER A 32 0.36 -15.69 6.01
CA SER A 32 0.76 -16.64 4.98
C SER A 32 -0.03 -16.40 3.69
N GLU A 33 -1.35 -16.34 3.77
CA GLU A 33 -2.20 -16.11 2.60
C GLU A 33 -1.88 -14.78 1.88
N ILE A 34 -1.64 -13.70 2.66
CA ILE A 34 -1.23 -12.41 2.12
C ILE A 34 0.13 -12.52 1.41
N PHE A 35 1.10 -13.17 2.04
CA PHE A 35 2.45 -13.30 1.48
C PHE A 35 2.48 -14.19 0.24
N ASP A 36 1.65 -15.23 0.19
CA ASP A 36 1.52 -16.10 -0.97
C ASP A 36 1.01 -15.30 -2.18
N HIS A 37 -0.05 -14.49 -2.03
CA HIS A 37 -0.53 -13.61 -3.09
C HIS A 37 0.52 -12.59 -3.55
N ILE A 38 1.26 -11.99 -2.60
CA ILE A 38 2.31 -11.04 -2.97
C ILE A 38 3.44 -11.73 -3.73
N ASN A 39 3.83 -12.94 -3.33
CA ASN A 39 4.86 -13.71 -4.02
C ASN A 39 4.43 -14.12 -5.44
N GLU A 40 3.17 -14.51 -5.64
CA GLU A 40 2.61 -14.78 -6.96
C GLU A 40 2.72 -13.55 -7.89
N GLU A 41 2.38 -12.36 -7.39
CA GLU A 41 2.50 -11.11 -8.15
C GLU A 41 3.98 -10.74 -8.41
N LEU A 42 4.86 -10.97 -7.45
CA LEU A 42 6.30 -10.73 -7.63
C LEU A 42 6.90 -11.64 -8.71
N GLU A 43 6.49 -12.91 -8.76
CA GLU A 43 6.90 -13.85 -9.80
C GLU A 43 6.36 -13.43 -11.17
N ALA A 44 5.07 -13.05 -11.25
CA ALA A 44 4.44 -12.64 -12.49
C ALA A 44 5.08 -11.36 -13.09
N GLU A 45 5.55 -10.45 -12.25
CA GLU A 45 6.17 -9.18 -12.65
C GLU A 45 7.71 -9.24 -12.66
N GLU A 46 8.31 -10.43 -12.48
CA GLU A 46 9.76 -10.65 -12.42
C GLU A 46 10.46 -9.75 -11.38
N CYS A 47 9.79 -9.48 -10.27
CA CYS A 47 10.28 -8.63 -9.19
C CYS A 47 10.84 -9.47 -8.02
N SER A 48 11.87 -8.96 -7.36
CA SER A 48 12.51 -9.66 -6.23
C SER A 48 11.92 -9.33 -4.86
N ARG A 49 11.18 -8.25 -4.72
CA ARG A 49 10.61 -7.74 -3.45
C ARG A 49 9.47 -6.77 -3.69
N ALA A 50 8.51 -6.77 -2.75
CA ALA A 50 7.48 -5.76 -2.66
C ALA A 50 7.97 -4.52 -1.88
N ILE A 51 7.46 -3.36 -2.21
CA ILE A 51 7.64 -2.11 -1.45
C ILE A 51 6.28 -1.76 -0.83
N LEU A 52 6.25 -1.62 0.50
CA LEU A 52 5.05 -1.21 1.21
C LEU A 52 4.74 0.26 0.93
N VAL A 53 3.52 0.54 0.52
CA VAL A 53 2.97 1.89 0.37
C VAL A 53 1.96 2.13 1.48
N GLY A 54 2.02 3.29 2.13
CA GLY A 54 1.08 3.64 3.19
C GLY A 54 1.12 5.12 3.53
N HIS A 55 0.19 5.56 4.37
CA HIS A 55 0.18 6.90 4.95
C HIS A 55 0.80 6.82 6.35
N ASN A 56 2.05 7.25 6.51
CA ASN A 56 2.97 6.88 7.59
C ASN A 56 3.42 5.41 7.52
N ALA A 57 3.78 4.95 6.34
CA ALA A 57 4.06 3.54 6.01
C ALA A 57 5.11 2.86 6.91
N PHE A 58 6.02 3.60 7.52
CA PHE A 58 7.01 3.06 8.47
C PHE A 58 6.34 2.41 9.70
N PHE A 59 5.19 2.95 10.11
CA PHE A 59 4.41 2.45 11.24
C PHE A 59 3.85 1.06 10.91
N ASP A 60 3.19 0.94 9.75
CA ASP A 60 2.64 -0.33 9.27
C ASP A 60 3.74 -1.37 9.04
N LEU A 61 4.88 -0.96 8.47
CA LEU A 61 6.03 -1.84 8.30
C LEU A 61 6.56 -2.37 9.64
N GLY A 62 6.53 -1.56 10.69
CA GLY A 62 6.92 -1.95 12.05
C GLY A 62 6.04 -3.07 12.60
N PHE A 63 4.71 -2.93 12.49
CA PHE A 63 3.75 -3.96 12.90
C PHE A 63 3.88 -5.23 12.05
N LEU A 64 4.02 -5.07 10.74
CA LEU A 64 4.18 -6.19 9.82
C LEU A 64 5.43 -7.01 10.16
N LYS A 65 6.56 -6.36 10.45
CA LYS A 65 7.79 -7.04 10.87
C LYS A 65 7.60 -7.80 12.17
N ALA A 66 6.98 -7.18 13.16
CA ALA A 66 6.73 -7.83 14.46
C ALA A 66 5.81 -9.06 14.29
N ALA A 67 4.76 -8.96 13.50
CA ALA A 67 3.84 -10.05 13.21
C ALA A 67 4.53 -11.19 12.43
N THR A 68 5.33 -10.83 11.41
CA THR A 68 6.12 -11.80 10.62
C THR A 68 7.09 -12.60 11.48
N LEU A 69 7.76 -11.91 12.42
CA LEU A 69 8.68 -12.55 13.36
C LEU A 69 7.95 -13.53 14.29
N ARG A 70 6.81 -13.11 14.88
CA ARG A 70 5.98 -13.98 15.73
C ARG A 70 5.46 -15.21 15.00
N ALA A 71 5.06 -15.01 13.74
CA ALA A 71 4.55 -16.08 12.89
C ALA A 71 5.65 -17.03 12.37
N ASN A 72 6.93 -16.66 12.51
CA ASN A 72 8.08 -17.33 11.92
C ASN A 72 7.92 -17.53 10.39
N LEU A 73 7.62 -16.44 9.69
CA LEU A 73 7.47 -16.39 8.24
C LEU A 73 8.58 -15.54 7.62
N LYS A 74 8.79 -15.71 6.31
CA LYS A 74 9.68 -14.86 5.52
C LYS A 74 8.85 -13.80 4.83
N SER A 75 9.10 -12.52 5.11
CA SER A 75 8.40 -11.39 4.47
C SER A 75 8.81 -11.21 3.02
N PRO A 76 7.87 -11.01 2.08
CA PRO A 76 8.16 -10.61 0.70
C PRO A 76 8.51 -9.12 0.58
N PHE A 77 8.25 -8.33 1.62
CA PHE A 77 8.50 -6.90 1.61
C PHE A 77 9.98 -6.55 1.81
N HIS A 78 10.36 -5.39 1.26
CA HIS A 78 11.65 -4.80 1.56
C HIS A 78 11.77 -4.50 3.05
N GLN A 79 12.97 -4.75 3.63
CA GLN A 79 13.14 -4.71 5.08
C GLN A 79 12.96 -3.31 5.70
N PHE A 80 13.25 -2.25 4.97
CA PHE A 80 13.24 -0.87 5.48
C PHE A 80 12.79 0.18 4.47
N SER A 81 12.66 -0.15 3.19
CA SER A 81 12.16 0.80 2.20
C SER A 81 10.64 0.76 2.15
N THR A 82 10.04 1.94 2.28
CA THR A 82 8.61 2.17 2.09
C THR A 82 8.41 3.35 1.16
N ILE A 83 7.23 3.45 0.58
CA ILE A 83 6.76 4.67 -0.08
C ILE A 83 5.70 5.28 0.81
N ASP A 84 5.97 6.49 1.31
CA ASP A 84 5.11 7.17 2.27
C ASP A 84 4.30 8.26 1.57
N THR A 85 2.98 8.11 1.56
CA THR A 85 2.08 9.07 0.93
C THR A 85 1.99 10.39 1.69
N VAL A 86 2.38 10.46 2.98
CA VAL A 86 2.52 11.74 3.69
C VAL A 86 3.56 12.61 3.01
N SER A 87 4.75 12.04 2.76
CA SER A 87 5.83 12.76 2.10
C SER A 87 5.49 13.13 0.66
N LEU A 88 4.86 12.21 -0.08
CA LEU A 88 4.43 12.46 -1.45
C LEU A 88 3.38 13.56 -1.54
N SER A 89 2.34 13.52 -0.69
CA SER A 89 1.28 14.54 -0.71
C SER A 89 1.77 15.90 -0.19
N ALA A 90 2.71 15.92 0.77
CA ALA A 90 3.34 17.15 1.20
C ALA A 90 4.06 17.86 0.05
N LEU A 91 4.80 17.09 -0.78
CA LEU A 91 5.51 17.63 -1.94
C LEU A 91 4.57 18.00 -3.09
N TYR A 92 3.53 17.20 -3.33
CA TYR A 92 2.65 17.35 -4.49
C TYR A 92 1.56 18.41 -4.30
N CYS A 93 0.90 18.41 -3.15
CA CYS A 93 -0.23 19.29 -2.87
C CYS A 93 -0.13 20.08 -1.56
N GLY A 94 0.99 19.97 -0.82
CA GLY A 94 1.23 20.73 0.41
C GLY A 94 0.45 20.23 1.63
N GLU A 95 0.00 18.96 1.62
CA GLU A 95 -0.80 18.39 2.72
C GLU A 95 -0.16 17.11 3.27
N THR A 96 -0.31 16.92 4.58
CA THR A 96 0.19 15.73 5.30
C THR A 96 -0.92 14.91 5.97
N VAL A 97 -2.14 15.40 5.94
CA VAL A 97 -3.32 14.71 6.49
C VAL A 97 -4.08 14.07 5.35
N LEU A 98 -4.35 12.76 5.43
CA LEU A 98 -4.94 11.98 4.35
C LEU A 98 -6.22 12.64 3.79
N ALA A 99 -7.20 12.94 4.62
CA ALA A 99 -8.46 13.54 4.18
C ALA A 99 -8.27 14.88 3.44
N LYS A 100 -7.29 15.71 3.88
CA LYS A 100 -6.98 16.98 3.22
C LYS A 100 -6.25 16.78 1.89
N ALA A 101 -5.33 15.81 1.83
CA ALA A 101 -4.63 15.46 0.60
C ALA A 101 -5.61 14.91 -0.45
N ILE A 102 -6.51 14.01 -0.04
CA ILE A 102 -7.59 13.45 -0.86
C ILE A 102 -8.46 14.56 -1.43
N SER A 103 -8.91 15.49 -0.59
CA SER A 103 -9.73 16.64 -1.02
C SER A 103 -9.01 17.56 -2.02
N LYS A 104 -7.71 17.83 -1.78
CA LYS A 104 -6.92 18.67 -2.71
C LYS A 104 -6.60 18.00 -4.05
N MET A 105 -6.67 16.69 -4.07
CA MET A 105 -6.45 15.87 -5.28
C MET A 105 -7.76 15.56 -6.02
N ASP A 106 -8.88 16.20 -5.61
CA ASP A 106 -10.22 15.97 -6.17
C ASP A 106 -10.64 14.49 -6.16
N ILE A 107 -10.15 13.72 -5.17
CA ILE A 107 -10.56 12.34 -4.93
C ILE A 107 -11.77 12.36 -4.00
N GLU A 108 -12.79 11.56 -4.31
CA GLU A 108 -14.00 11.47 -3.50
C GLU A 108 -13.69 10.99 -2.07
N TRP A 109 -14.25 11.68 -1.07
CA TRP A 109 -14.09 11.37 0.34
C TRP A 109 -15.43 11.34 1.06
N ASP A 110 -15.74 10.23 1.72
CA ASP A 110 -16.92 10.09 2.58
C ASP A 110 -16.50 10.14 4.06
N ASN A 111 -16.94 11.16 4.77
CA ASN A 111 -16.66 11.32 6.19
C ASN A 111 -17.32 10.25 7.08
N ASN A 112 -18.36 9.55 6.59
CA ASN A 112 -19.03 8.49 7.34
C ASN A 112 -18.22 7.19 7.33
N GLU A 113 -17.43 6.97 6.28
CA GLU A 113 -16.54 5.82 6.12
C GLU A 113 -15.13 6.10 6.67
N ALA A 114 -14.80 7.36 6.94
CA ALA A 114 -13.52 7.76 7.48
C ALA A 114 -13.20 7.03 8.79
N HIS A 115 -11.91 6.69 9.00
CA HIS A 115 -11.40 5.87 10.11
C HIS A 115 -11.73 4.37 10.02
N SER A 116 -12.38 3.93 8.97
CA SER A 116 -12.39 2.52 8.59
C SER A 116 -11.03 2.16 7.97
N ALA A 117 -10.36 1.15 8.51
CA ALA A 117 -9.04 0.72 8.01
C ALA A 117 -9.08 0.36 6.50
N LEU A 118 -10.20 -0.21 6.05
CA LEU A 118 -10.42 -0.55 4.64
C LEU A 118 -10.52 0.72 3.78
N TYR A 119 -11.34 1.67 4.18
CA TYR A 119 -11.57 2.91 3.46
C TYR A 119 -10.29 3.77 3.39
N ASP A 120 -9.62 3.95 4.53
CA ASP A 120 -8.38 4.73 4.60
C ASP A 120 -7.28 4.11 3.74
N THR A 121 -7.17 2.77 3.71
CA THR A 121 -6.24 2.05 2.85
C THR A 121 -6.57 2.24 1.37
N GLN A 122 -7.84 2.15 0.99
CA GLN A 122 -8.30 2.36 -0.37
C GLN A 122 -7.97 3.79 -0.83
N LYS A 123 -8.28 4.79 -0.01
CA LYS A 123 -8.01 6.20 -0.31
C LYS A 123 -6.51 6.52 -0.36
N THR A 124 -5.72 5.90 0.51
CA THR A 124 -4.25 5.99 0.44
C THR A 124 -3.72 5.44 -0.89
N SER A 125 -4.27 4.34 -1.36
CA SER A 125 -3.88 3.74 -2.63
C SER A 125 -4.29 4.60 -3.83
N GLU A 126 -5.51 5.16 -3.82
CA GLU A 126 -5.99 6.09 -4.85
C GLU A 126 -5.07 7.34 -4.93
N LEU A 127 -4.76 7.93 -3.77
CA LEU A 127 -3.85 9.07 -3.67
C LEU A 127 -2.46 8.74 -4.24
N PHE A 128 -1.89 7.61 -3.84
CA PHE A 128 -0.59 7.17 -4.35
C PHE A 128 -0.61 7.01 -5.87
N CYS A 129 -1.59 6.29 -6.40
CA CYS A 129 -1.69 6.06 -7.85
C CYS A 129 -1.88 7.36 -8.63
N GLN A 130 -2.68 8.30 -8.12
CA GLN A 130 -2.88 9.58 -8.78
C GLN A 130 -1.60 10.40 -8.81
N ILE A 131 -0.88 10.50 -7.70
CA ILE A 131 0.41 11.21 -7.64
C ILE A 131 1.44 10.52 -8.55
N PHE A 132 1.55 9.19 -8.48
CA PHE A 132 2.51 8.43 -9.26
C PHE A 132 2.25 8.57 -10.77
N ASN A 133 0.99 8.43 -11.20
CA ASN A 133 0.62 8.51 -12.62
C ASN A 133 0.68 9.94 -13.20
N SER A 134 0.63 10.97 -12.35
CA SER A 134 0.81 12.37 -12.77
C SER A 134 2.27 12.72 -13.08
N HIS A 135 3.22 11.93 -12.56
CA HIS A 135 4.63 12.09 -12.86
C HIS A 135 4.96 11.43 -14.21
N LYS A 136 5.39 12.23 -15.17
CA LYS A 136 6.04 11.71 -16.37
C LYS A 136 7.47 11.37 -15.99
N PHE A 137 7.73 10.11 -15.69
CA PHE A 137 9.10 9.62 -15.62
C PHE A 137 9.67 9.62 -17.03
N GLU A 138 10.42 10.66 -17.41
CA GLU A 138 11.29 10.59 -18.58
C GLU A 138 12.42 9.62 -18.22
N LEU A 139 12.28 8.39 -18.66
CA LEU A 139 13.38 7.44 -18.67
C LEU A 139 14.32 7.91 -19.76
N ASN A 140 15.38 8.62 -19.41
CA ASN A 140 16.51 8.80 -20.31
C ASN A 140 17.13 7.41 -20.52
N ASP A 141 17.03 6.92 -21.76
CA ASP A 141 17.69 5.70 -22.23
C ASP A 141 19.23 5.85 -22.18
#